data_6b73dede46c605441d864f4395b807a4
#
_entry.id   6b73dede46c605441d864f4395b807a4
#
_cell.length_a   1.000
_cell.length_b   1.000
_cell.length_c   1.000
_cell.angle_alpha   90.00
_cell.angle_beta   90.00
_cell.angle_gamma   90.00
#
_symmetry.space_group_name_H-M   'P 1'
#
loop_
_entity.id
_entity.type
_entity.pdbx_description
1 polymer ?
#
loop_
_entity_poly.entity_id
_entity_poly.type
_entity_poly.pdbx_seq_one_letter_code
_entity_poly.pdbx_strand_id
1 'polypeptide(L)'
;MFTSRYGSFKDKMQNEIKRVVYPGTFDPLTAGHEDLVRRASHVFDEVIVAVADSRTKKPLFTLEERVEITEEVLQPFDNVSVMGFEGLLMDFIQRQGAQIVLRGLRAVSDFEYEFQLAGMNRNLYPDVETLFLTPAEQYTFISATMVREIALFGGDVSAFVNPIVLKYIKQKMSESGSQ
;
A
#
# COMPACT_ATOMS: atom_id res chain seq x y z
N MET A 1 -26.73 -38.60 -7.87
CA MET A 1 -27.50 -37.37 -7.56
C MET A 1 -26.57 -36.34 -6.90
N PHE A 2 -25.61 -35.73 -7.70
CA PHE A 2 -24.52 -34.87 -7.22
C PHE A 2 -24.39 -33.56 -8.03
N THR A 3 -25.51 -32.95 -8.39
CA THR A 3 -25.49 -31.79 -9.32
C THR A 3 -26.00 -30.47 -8.77
N SER A 4 -26.22 -30.31 -7.44
CA SER A 4 -26.89 -29.09 -6.94
C SER A 4 -26.03 -28.16 -6.05
N ARG A 5 -24.77 -28.50 -5.76
CA ARG A 5 -23.93 -27.60 -4.90
C ARG A 5 -22.94 -26.71 -5.68
N TYR A 6 -22.61 -27.05 -6.91
CA TYR A 6 -21.61 -26.29 -7.69
C TYR A 6 -22.19 -25.13 -8.51
N GLY A 7 -23.46 -25.16 -8.88
CA GLY A 7 -24.11 -24.07 -9.61
C GLY A 7 -24.26 -22.78 -8.82
N SER A 8 -24.59 -22.89 -7.52
CA SER A 8 -24.75 -21.73 -6.61
C SER A 8 -23.43 -21.04 -6.26
N PHE A 9 -22.29 -21.73 -6.34
CA PHE A 9 -20.99 -21.17 -6.03
C PHE A 9 -20.45 -20.34 -7.22
N LYS A 10 -20.66 -20.78 -8.46
CA LYS A 10 -20.29 -20.03 -9.66
C LYS A 10 -21.10 -18.74 -9.83
N ASP A 11 -22.39 -18.78 -9.55
CA ASP A 11 -23.26 -17.61 -9.67
C ASP A 11 -22.96 -16.54 -8.60
N LYS A 12 -22.53 -16.94 -7.39
CA LYS A 12 -22.07 -15.99 -6.37
C LYS A 12 -20.74 -15.33 -6.68
N MET A 13 -19.80 -16.04 -7.33
CA MET A 13 -18.50 -15.49 -7.71
C MET A 13 -18.54 -14.54 -8.92
N GLN A 14 -19.60 -14.50 -9.69
CA GLN A 14 -19.69 -13.66 -10.89
C GLN A 14 -20.12 -12.20 -10.61
N ASN A 15 -20.48 -11.84 -9.38
CA ASN A 15 -21.04 -10.51 -9.06
C ASN A 15 -20.43 -9.85 -7.80
N GLU A 16 -19.39 -10.41 -7.19
CA GLU A 16 -18.71 -9.76 -6.07
C GLU A 16 -17.52 -8.94 -6.57
N ILE A 17 -17.56 -7.63 -6.33
CA ILE A 17 -16.45 -6.69 -6.61
C ILE A 17 -15.21 -7.18 -5.86
N LYS A 18 -14.15 -7.49 -6.60
CA LYS A 18 -12.85 -7.88 -6.05
C LYS A 18 -12.11 -6.65 -5.55
N ARG A 19 -12.40 -6.27 -4.31
CA ARG A 19 -11.78 -5.15 -3.62
C ARG A 19 -10.55 -5.61 -2.86
N VAL A 20 -9.43 -4.92 -3.08
CA VAL A 20 -8.17 -5.17 -2.37
C VAL A 20 -7.73 -3.93 -1.60
N VAL A 21 -7.20 -4.12 -0.39
CA VAL A 21 -6.58 -3.06 0.40
C VAL A 21 -5.07 -3.23 0.38
N TYR A 22 -4.35 -2.19 -0.02
CA TYR A 22 -2.90 -2.12 0.03
C TYR A 22 -2.46 -1.18 1.15
N PRO A 23 -2.18 -1.69 2.35
CA PRO A 23 -1.80 -0.87 3.49
C PRO A 23 -0.30 -0.58 3.52
N GLY A 24 0.05 0.64 3.90
CA GLY A 24 1.43 1.05 4.11
C GLY A 24 1.54 2.40 4.81
N THR A 25 2.74 2.74 5.24
CA THR A 25 3.02 4.08 5.80
C THR A 25 3.18 5.12 4.69
N PHE A 26 3.74 4.72 3.54
CA PHE A 26 4.01 5.56 2.36
C PHE A 26 4.71 6.88 2.72
N ASP A 27 5.82 6.78 3.41
CA ASP A 27 6.59 7.92 3.91
C ASP A 27 8.06 7.87 3.43
N PRO A 28 8.29 8.28 2.15
CA PRO A 28 7.31 8.63 1.12
C PRO A 28 6.79 7.43 0.31
N LEU A 29 5.81 7.67 -0.56
CA LEU A 29 5.44 6.75 -1.65
C LEU A 29 6.65 6.59 -2.59
N THR A 30 7.04 5.35 -2.89
CA THR A 30 8.19 5.04 -3.76
C THR A 30 7.75 4.46 -5.10
N ALA A 31 8.65 4.46 -6.09
CA ALA A 31 8.41 3.83 -7.39
C ALA A 31 8.01 2.33 -7.27
N GLY A 32 8.53 1.64 -6.25
CA GLY A 32 8.13 0.26 -5.97
C GLY A 32 6.68 0.14 -5.48
N HIS A 33 6.21 1.08 -4.66
CA HIS A 33 4.81 1.12 -4.25
C HIS A 33 3.88 1.42 -5.43
N GLU A 34 4.25 2.39 -6.28
CA GLU A 34 3.50 2.76 -7.48
C GLU A 34 3.39 1.59 -8.47
N ASP A 35 4.48 0.82 -8.68
CA ASP A 35 4.48 -0.37 -9.52
C ASP A 35 3.47 -1.43 -9.01
N LEU A 36 3.44 -1.67 -7.71
CA LEU A 36 2.50 -2.62 -7.11
C LEU A 36 1.04 -2.15 -7.29
N VAL A 37 0.75 -0.86 -7.05
CA VAL A 37 -0.59 -0.31 -7.25
C VAL A 37 -1.02 -0.41 -8.71
N ARG A 38 -0.16 -0.01 -9.64
CA ARG A 38 -0.40 -0.11 -11.09
C ARG A 38 -0.74 -1.56 -11.50
N ARG A 39 -0.04 -2.54 -10.97
CA ARG A 39 -0.29 -3.96 -11.29
C ARG A 39 -1.55 -4.47 -10.60
N ALA A 40 -1.81 -4.05 -9.37
CA ALA A 40 -3.04 -4.38 -8.66
C ALA A 40 -4.28 -3.80 -9.37
N SER A 41 -4.19 -2.58 -9.91
CA SER A 41 -5.31 -1.96 -10.63
C SER A 41 -5.75 -2.72 -11.88
N HIS A 42 -4.87 -3.56 -12.46
CA HIS A 42 -5.22 -4.41 -13.60
C HIS A 42 -5.84 -5.76 -13.19
N VAL A 43 -5.72 -6.15 -11.93
CA VAL A 43 -6.14 -7.48 -11.44
C VAL A 43 -7.44 -7.40 -10.63
N PHE A 44 -7.64 -6.28 -9.91
CA PHE A 44 -8.77 -6.08 -9.01
C PHE A 44 -9.72 -5.03 -9.57
N ASP A 45 -11.00 -5.17 -9.23
CA ASP A 45 -12.02 -4.22 -9.64
C ASP A 45 -11.87 -2.88 -8.87
N GLU A 46 -11.44 -2.95 -7.61
CA GLU A 46 -11.17 -1.79 -6.76
C GLU A 46 -9.90 -2.01 -5.93
N VAL A 47 -9.04 -0.98 -5.88
CA VAL A 47 -7.83 -0.93 -5.07
C VAL A 47 -7.92 0.22 -4.07
N ILE A 48 -7.87 -0.08 -2.78
CA ILE A 48 -7.79 0.93 -1.73
C ILE A 48 -6.36 0.99 -1.21
N VAL A 49 -5.66 2.09 -1.46
CA VAL A 49 -4.36 2.36 -0.86
C VAL A 49 -4.59 2.97 0.52
N ALA A 50 -4.32 2.20 1.56
CA ALA A 50 -4.59 2.57 2.94
C ALA A 50 -3.33 3.13 3.61
N VAL A 51 -3.28 4.44 3.80
CA VAL A 51 -2.16 5.16 4.42
C VAL A 51 -2.30 5.08 5.94
N ALA A 52 -1.42 4.34 6.60
CA ALA A 52 -1.47 4.13 8.04
C ALA A 52 -0.94 5.35 8.81
N ASP A 53 -1.65 5.77 9.87
CA ASP A 53 -1.05 6.63 10.88
C ASP A 53 0.08 5.89 11.60
N SER A 54 1.21 6.53 11.76
CA SER A 54 2.41 5.95 12.39
C SER A 54 2.73 6.67 13.69
N ARG A 55 2.09 6.24 14.78
CA ARG A 55 2.32 6.83 16.11
C ARG A 55 3.71 6.57 16.69
N THR A 56 4.37 5.50 16.27
CA THR A 56 5.68 5.06 16.80
C THR A 56 6.88 5.55 16.00
N LYS A 57 6.68 5.94 14.75
CA LYS A 57 7.72 6.46 13.86
C LYS A 57 7.51 7.97 13.75
N LYS A 58 8.59 8.73 13.68
CA LYS A 58 8.53 10.15 13.30
C LYS A 58 8.54 10.20 11.76
N PRO A 59 7.40 10.24 11.08
CA PRO A 59 7.36 10.30 9.63
C PRO A 59 7.87 11.66 9.14
N LEU A 60 8.34 11.69 7.88
CA LEU A 60 8.74 12.93 7.21
C LEU A 60 7.52 13.81 6.92
N PHE A 61 6.44 13.17 6.51
CA PHE A 61 5.17 13.79 6.15
C PHE A 61 4.07 13.42 7.14
N THR A 62 3.16 14.34 7.44
CA THR A 62 1.96 14.04 8.24
C THR A 62 1.08 13.01 7.53
N LEU A 63 0.06 12.48 8.20
CA LEU A 63 -0.87 11.54 7.57
C LEU A 63 -1.57 12.20 6.38
N GLU A 64 -2.02 13.43 6.56
CA GLU A 64 -2.73 14.22 5.55
C GLU A 64 -1.84 14.49 4.33
N GLU A 65 -0.59 14.91 4.55
CA GLU A 65 0.40 15.12 3.48
C GLU A 65 0.66 13.82 2.70
N ARG A 66 0.78 12.67 3.39
CA ARG A 66 1.00 11.37 2.74
C ARG A 66 -0.19 10.91 1.92
N VAL A 67 -1.41 11.16 2.39
CA VAL A 67 -2.64 10.89 1.65
C VAL A 67 -2.67 11.76 0.39
N GLU A 68 -2.50 13.08 0.52
CA GLU A 68 -2.50 14.04 -0.59
C GLU A 68 -1.46 13.67 -1.67
N ILE A 69 -0.22 13.42 -1.26
CA ILE A 69 0.87 13.01 -2.17
C ILE A 69 0.50 11.71 -2.91
N THR A 70 -0.05 10.76 -2.18
CA THR A 70 -0.41 9.45 -2.75
C THR A 70 -1.59 9.59 -3.72
N GLU A 71 -2.59 10.40 -3.40
CA GLU A 71 -3.72 10.71 -4.29
C GLU A 71 -3.25 11.38 -5.58
N GLU A 72 -2.36 12.40 -5.49
CA GLU A 72 -1.84 13.09 -6.66
C GLU A 72 -1.06 12.15 -7.59
N VAL A 73 -0.25 11.23 -7.04
CA VAL A 73 0.52 10.25 -7.82
C VAL A 73 -0.39 9.21 -8.46
N LEU A 74 -1.41 8.76 -7.76
CA LEU A 74 -2.27 7.65 -8.20
C LEU A 74 -3.52 8.10 -8.95
N GLN A 75 -3.73 9.41 -9.12
CA GLN A 75 -4.83 10.00 -9.87
C GLN A 75 -5.07 9.41 -11.28
N PRO A 76 -4.04 8.92 -12.02
CA PRO A 76 -4.27 8.30 -13.32
C PRO A 76 -4.96 6.93 -13.31
N PHE A 77 -5.21 6.34 -12.13
CA PHE A 77 -5.83 5.02 -12.01
C PHE A 77 -7.29 5.15 -11.56
N ASP A 78 -8.24 4.94 -12.45
CA ASP A 78 -9.69 5.17 -12.22
C ASP A 78 -10.29 4.30 -11.11
N ASN A 79 -9.73 3.11 -10.86
CA ASN A 79 -10.21 2.14 -9.87
C ASN A 79 -9.36 2.12 -8.59
N VAL A 80 -8.51 3.14 -8.38
CA VAL A 80 -7.68 3.28 -7.19
C VAL A 80 -8.20 4.43 -6.33
N SER A 81 -8.41 4.18 -5.05
CA SER A 81 -8.71 5.21 -4.06
C SER A 81 -7.65 5.21 -2.96
N VAL A 82 -7.44 6.38 -2.34
CA VAL A 82 -6.49 6.55 -1.25
C VAL A 82 -7.24 6.96 0.00
N MET A 83 -6.94 6.33 1.13
CA MET A 83 -7.58 6.62 2.41
C MET A 83 -6.56 6.59 3.54
N GLY A 84 -6.55 7.63 4.38
CA GLY A 84 -5.85 7.60 5.66
C GLY A 84 -6.62 6.75 6.67
N PHE A 85 -5.91 6.03 7.54
CA PHE A 85 -6.56 5.33 8.64
C PHE A 85 -5.70 5.32 9.89
N GLU A 86 -6.39 5.26 11.02
CA GLU A 86 -5.83 5.09 12.35
C GLU A 86 -6.35 3.79 12.97
N GLY A 87 -5.57 3.24 13.92
CA GLY A 87 -5.96 2.05 14.66
C GLY A 87 -5.62 0.74 13.95
N LEU A 88 -6.44 -0.28 14.17
CA LEU A 88 -6.17 -1.62 13.68
C LEU A 88 -6.54 -1.76 12.19
N LEU A 89 -5.62 -2.31 11.40
CA LEU A 89 -5.84 -2.55 9.97
C LEU A 89 -7.08 -3.42 9.71
N MET A 90 -7.31 -4.44 10.53
CA MET A 90 -8.43 -5.35 10.35
C MET A 90 -9.78 -4.65 10.54
N ASP A 91 -9.89 -3.71 11.47
CA ASP A 91 -11.11 -2.90 11.65
C ASP A 91 -11.34 -1.98 10.44
N PHE A 92 -10.27 -1.43 9.87
CA PHE A 92 -10.36 -0.63 8.65
C PHE A 92 -10.86 -1.47 7.48
N ILE A 93 -10.28 -2.66 7.27
CA ILE A 93 -10.65 -3.58 6.18
C ILE A 93 -12.11 -3.99 6.28
N GLN A 94 -12.59 -4.33 7.48
CA GLN A 94 -14.01 -4.66 7.71
C GLN A 94 -14.94 -3.50 7.35
N ARG A 95 -14.58 -2.27 7.78
CA ARG A 95 -15.36 -1.06 7.43
C ARG A 95 -15.42 -0.80 5.93
N GLN A 96 -14.36 -1.16 5.19
CA GLN A 96 -14.33 -1.01 3.73
C GLN A 96 -15.03 -2.18 3.00
N GLY A 97 -15.53 -3.18 3.70
CA GLY A 97 -16.12 -4.37 3.10
C GLY A 97 -15.13 -5.14 2.22
N ALA A 98 -13.84 -5.08 2.54
CA ALA A 98 -12.78 -5.80 1.83
C ALA A 98 -12.43 -7.10 2.56
N GLN A 99 -11.93 -8.07 1.80
CA GLN A 99 -11.47 -9.36 2.33
C GLN A 99 -10.05 -9.69 1.86
N ILE A 100 -9.43 -8.82 1.07
CA ILE A 100 -8.11 -9.07 0.50
C ILE A 100 -7.16 -7.96 0.93
N VAL A 101 -6.03 -8.37 1.52
CA VAL A 101 -4.89 -7.49 1.84
C VAL A 101 -3.78 -7.78 0.84
N LEU A 102 -3.28 -6.72 0.19
CA LEU A 102 -2.10 -6.79 -0.66
C LEU A 102 -0.86 -6.40 0.13
N ARG A 103 0.19 -7.18 0.03
CA ARG A 103 1.51 -6.88 0.61
C ARG A 103 2.60 -6.99 -0.43
N GLY A 104 3.55 -6.07 -0.40
CA GLY A 104 4.75 -6.12 -1.24
C GLY A 104 5.85 -6.94 -0.58
N LEU A 105 6.43 -7.91 -1.31
CA LEU A 105 7.61 -8.66 -0.87
C LEU A 105 8.80 -8.29 -1.75
N ARG A 106 9.82 -7.66 -1.19
CA ARG A 106 11.03 -7.23 -1.91
C ARG A 106 12.17 -8.23 -1.77
N ALA A 107 12.29 -8.85 -0.60
CA ALA A 107 13.37 -9.76 -0.28
C ALA A 107 12.88 -10.90 0.62
N VAL A 108 13.70 -11.96 0.71
CA VAL A 108 13.43 -13.09 1.60
C VAL A 108 13.33 -12.66 3.07
N SER A 109 14.08 -11.63 3.47
CA SER A 109 14.02 -11.04 4.81
C SER A 109 12.68 -10.42 5.16
N ASP A 110 11.91 -9.95 4.18
CA ASP A 110 10.58 -9.39 4.42
C ASP A 110 9.55 -10.50 4.64
N PHE A 111 9.77 -11.68 4.06
CA PHE A 111 8.79 -12.77 4.01
C PHE A 111 8.40 -13.28 5.39
N GLU A 112 9.35 -13.50 6.28
CA GLU A 112 9.07 -14.06 7.61
C GLU A 112 8.14 -13.14 8.41
N TYR A 113 8.44 -11.84 8.42
CA TYR A 113 7.59 -10.84 9.09
C TYR A 113 6.20 -10.76 8.47
N GLU A 114 6.12 -10.68 7.15
CA GLU A 114 4.86 -10.55 6.43
C GLU A 114 4.00 -11.82 6.56
N PHE A 115 4.63 -13.00 6.59
CA PHE A 115 3.95 -14.26 6.81
C PHE A 115 3.33 -14.36 8.22
N GLN A 116 4.09 -13.96 9.25
CA GLN A 116 3.58 -13.88 10.62
C GLN A 116 2.41 -12.90 10.72
N LEU A 117 2.54 -11.73 10.10
CA LEU A 117 1.49 -10.71 10.08
C LEU A 117 0.21 -11.22 9.39
N ALA A 118 0.34 -11.95 8.28
CA ALA A 118 -0.80 -12.56 7.59
C ALA A 118 -1.54 -13.57 8.49
N GLY A 119 -0.78 -14.39 9.25
CA GLY A 119 -1.36 -15.31 10.22
C GLY A 119 -2.10 -14.59 11.36
N MET A 120 -1.54 -13.51 11.88
CA MET A 120 -2.19 -12.69 12.92
C MET A 120 -3.45 -12.00 12.36
N ASN A 121 -3.40 -11.45 11.17
CA ASN A 121 -4.55 -10.82 10.52
C ASN A 121 -5.72 -11.78 10.37
N ARG A 122 -5.47 -13.02 9.93
CA ARG A 122 -6.49 -14.06 9.80
C ARG A 122 -7.08 -14.46 11.14
N ASN A 123 -6.31 -14.44 12.24
CA ASN A 123 -6.85 -14.67 13.58
C ASN A 123 -7.78 -13.55 14.03
N LEU A 124 -7.51 -12.30 13.67
CA LEU A 124 -8.33 -11.14 14.01
C LEU A 124 -9.57 -11.02 13.11
N TYR A 125 -9.43 -11.39 11.84
CA TYR A 125 -10.50 -11.37 10.84
C TYR A 125 -10.40 -12.63 9.97
N PRO A 126 -11.14 -13.73 10.30
CA PRO A 126 -11.01 -15.02 9.64
C PRO A 126 -11.31 -15.02 8.13
N ASP A 127 -12.13 -14.09 7.67
CA ASP A 127 -12.51 -13.97 6.25
C ASP A 127 -11.47 -13.21 5.41
N VAL A 128 -10.39 -12.68 6.03
CA VAL A 128 -9.36 -11.95 5.29
C VAL A 128 -8.33 -12.90 4.69
N GLU A 129 -7.95 -12.64 3.43
CA GLU A 129 -6.82 -13.29 2.78
C GLU A 129 -5.73 -12.28 2.47
N THR A 130 -4.46 -12.70 2.64
CA THR A 130 -3.31 -11.87 2.31
C THR A 130 -2.65 -12.36 1.03
N LEU A 131 -2.55 -11.49 0.05
CA LEU A 131 -1.87 -11.73 -1.21
C LEU A 131 -0.53 -10.98 -1.24
N PHE A 132 0.48 -11.65 -1.76
CA PHE A 132 1.82 -11.09 -1.88
C PHE A 132 2.15 -10.82 -3.34
N LEU A 133 2.61 -9.60 -3.64
CA LEU A 133 3.21 -9.25 -4.93
C LEU A 133 4.68 -8.86 -4.73
N THR A 134 5.53 -9.33 -5.63
CA THR A 134 6.90 -8.84 -5.72
C THR A 134 6.94 -7.60 -6.63
N PRO A 135 7.67 -6.54 -6.29
CA PRO A 135 7.88 -5.41 -7.19
C PRO A 135 8.68 -5.85 -8.43
N ALA A 136 8.66 -5.04 -9.48
CA ALA A 136 9.54 -5.24 -10.62
C ALA A 136 11.01 -5.24 -10.15
N GLU A 137 11.89 -5.97 -10.85
CA GLU A 137 13.26 -6.25 -10.44
C GLU A 137 14.05 -4.97 -10.10
N GLN A 138 13.88 -3.92 -10.89
CA GLN A 138 14.53 -2.62 -10.67
C GLN A 138 14.11 -1.91 -9.38
N TYR A 139 13.03 -2.32 -8.72
CA TYR A 139 12.52 -1.68 -7.51
C TYR A 139 12.74 -2.54 -6.24
N THR A 140 13.31 -3.72 -6.36
CA THR A 140 13.47 -4.66 -5.23
C THR A 140 14.34 -4.10 -4.10
N PHE A 141 15.32 -3.26 -4.41
CA PHE A 141 16.21 -2.63 -3.43
C PHE A 141 15.67 -1.32 -2.85
N ILE A 142 14.55 -0.78 -3.37
CA ILE A 142 14.01 0.51 -2.93
C ILE A 142 13.21 0.32 -1.65
N SER A 143 13.53 1.08 -0.60
CA SER A 143 12.71 1.19 0.60
C SER A 143 12.42 2.65 0.94
N ALA A 144 11.20 2.94 1.43
CA ALA A 144 10.82 4.29 1.85
C ALA A 144 11.75 4.84 2.94
N THR A 145 12.20 3.99 3.87
CA THR A 145 13.15 4.37 4.93
C THR A 145 14.47 4.87 4.34
N MET A 146 15.05 4.11 3.39
CA MET A 146 16.32 4.51 2.75
C MET A 146 16.14 5.77 1.91
N VAL A 147 15.04 5.88 1.16
CA VAL A 147 14.73 7.09 0.37
C VAL A 147 14.64 8.31 1.28
N ARG A 148 13.94 8.20 2.42
CA ARG A 148 13.84 9.27 3.40
C ARG A 148 15.21 9.65 3.98
N GLU A 149 16.03 8.68 4.39
CA GLU A 149 17.36 8.92 4.93
C GLU A 149 18.25 9.63 3.91
N ILE A 150 18.29 9.18 2.66
CA ILE A 150 19.06 9.81 1.59
C ILE A 150 18.60 11.27 1.42
N ALA A 151 17.29 11.51 1.37
CA ALA A 151 16.73 12.85 1.21
C ALA A 151 17.09 13.77 2.38
N LEU A 152 17.02 13.28 3.63
CA LEU A 152 17.38 14.03 4.84
C LEU A 152 18.86 14.47 4.85
N PHE A 153 19.75 13.70 4.21
CA PHE A 153 21.16 14.05 4.04
C PHE A 153 21.45 14.82 2.74
N GLY A 154 20.41 15.29 2.03
CA GLY A 154 20.55 16.09 0.81
C GLY A 154 20.93 15.29 -0.44
N GLY A 155 20.83 13.96 -0.39
CA GLY A 155 21.09 13.11 -1.54
C GLY A 155 19.96 13.15 -2.57
N ASP A 156 20.29 12.85 -3.83
CA ASP A 156 19.29 12.77 -4.90
C ASP A 156 18.50 11.46 -4.84
N VAL A 157 17.19 11.57 -4.73
CA VAL A 157 16.25 10.45 -4.69
C VAL A 157 15.36 10.36 -5.92
N SER A 158 15.64 11.13 -6.96
CA SER A 158 14.82 11.23 -8.18
C SER A 158 14.60 9.90 -8.89
N ALA A 159 15.56 8.98 -8.80
CA ALA A 159 15.46 7.63 -9.39
C ALA A 159 14.54 6.68 -8.63
N PHE A 160 14.12 7.02 -7.41
CA PHE A 160 13.41 6.11 -6.50
C PHE A 160 11.95 6.50 -6.26
N VAL A 161 11.55 7.70 -6.68
CA VAL A 161 10.22 8.25 -6.44
C VAL A 161 9.64 8.93 -7.68
N ASN A 162 8.31 9.04 -7.73
CA ASN A 162 7.62 9.83 -8.74
C ASN A 162 8.06 11.32 -8.67
N PRO A 163 8.12 12.04 -9.79
CA PRO A 163 8.44 13.48 -9.81
C PRO A 163 7.56 14.33 -8.88
N ILE A 164 6.29 13.95 -8.68
CA ILE A 164 5.37 14.59 -7.74
C ILE A 164 5.93 14.45 -6.31
N VAL A 165 6.25 13.23 -5.90
CA VAL A 165 6.83 12.94 -4.57
C VAL A 165 8.14 13.71 -4.37
N LEU A 166 8.99 13.75 -5.40
CA LEU A 166 10.26 14.48 -5.36
C LEU A 166 10.06 15.99 -5.08
N LYS A 167 9.02 16.59 -5.67
CA LYS A 167 8.65 18.00 -5.43
C LYS A 167 8.32 18.22 -3.94
N TYR A 168 7.48 17.37 -3.35
CA TYR A 168 7.12 17.47 -1.93
C TYR A 168 8.33 17.25 -1.00
N ILE A 169 9.20 16.29 -1.31
CA ILE A 169 10.44 16.08 -0.56
C ILE A 169 11.31 17.34 -0.57
N LYS A 170 11.55 17.94 -1.73
CA LYS A 170 12.36 19.16 -1.85
C LYS A 170 11.77 20.34 -1.08
N GLN A 171 10.45 20.50 -1.14
CA GLN A 171 9.76 21.53 -0.36
C GLN A 171 9.96 21.32 1.15
N LYS A 172 9.72 20.10 1.64
CA LYS A 172 9.86 19.75 3.06
C LYS A 172 11.29 19.97 3.58
N MET A 173 12.30 19.64 2.75
CA MET A 173 13.70 19.86 3.12
C MET A 173 14.05 21.36 3.18
N SER A 174 13.49 22.18 2.28
CA SER A 174 13.73 23.63 2.32
C SER A 174 13.13 24.31 3.56
N GLU A 175 11.96 23.85 4.02
CA GLU A 175 11.32 24.33 5.24
C GLU A 175 12.12 23.97 6.50
N SER A 176 12.70 22.77 6.54
CA SER A 176 13.49 22.28 7.68
C SER A 176 14.88 22.91 7.78
N GLY A 177 15.46 23.38 6.66
CA GLY A 177 16.77 24.03 6.63
C GLY A 177 16.74 25.52 7.01
N SER A 178 15.55 26.08 7.25
CA SER A 178 15.35 27.48 7.61
C SER A 178 15.17 27.71 9.13
N GLN A 179 15.33 26.67 9.93
CA GLN A 179 15.34 26.72 11.41
C GLN A 179 16.77 26.45 11.93
#